data_4f11998e7fde371549c1c3810b8eb93e
#
_entry.id   4f11998e7fde371549c1c3810b8eb93e
#
_cell.length_a   1.000
_cell.length_b   1.000
_cell.length_c   1.000
_cell.angle_alpha   90.00
_cell.angle_beta   90.00
_cell.angle_gamma   90.00
#
_symmetry.space_group_name_H-M   'P 1'
#
loop_
_entity.id
_entity.type
_entity.pdbx_description
1 polymer ?
#
loop_
_entity_poly.entity_id
_entity_poly.type
_entity_poly.pdbx_seq_one_letter_code
_entity_poly.pdbx_strand_id
1 'polypeptide(L)' 'MIGLRVLELSEALNVKSSDLLAVCAILDFKATSRLSMLSFEECKVITDYYEKKS' A
#
# COMPACT_ATOMS: atom_id res chain seq x y z
N MET A 1 -2.10 -14.60 -9.80
CA MET A 1 -1.53 -14.12 -8.55
C MET A 1 -2.31 -12.91 -8.06
N ILE A 2 -2.54 -12.88 -6.81
CA ILE A 2 -3.38 -11.87 -6.21
C ILE A 2 -2.54 -10.89 -5.41
N GLY A 3 -3.10 -9.73 -5.19
CA GLY A 3 -2.47 -8.74 -4.34
C GLY A 3 -3.01 -8.82 -2.94
N LEU A 4 -2.92 -7.70 -2.24
CA LEU A 4 -3.42 -7.55 -0.89
C LEU A 4 -4.34 -6.35 -0.84
N ARG A 5 -5.25 -6.35 0.13
CA ARG A 5 -5.98 -5.13 0.44
C ARG A 5 -5.05 -4.15 1.13
N VAL A 6 -5.38 -2.87 1.02
CA VAL A 6 -4.60 -1.83 1.69
C VAL A 6 -4.43 -2.16 3.17
N LEU A 7 -5.50 -2.58 3.82
CA LEU A 7 -5.46 -2.94 5.23
C LEU A 7 -4.45 -4.05 5.50
N GLU A 8 -4.45 -5.07 4.67
CA GLU A 8 -3.55 -6.21 4.86
C GLU A 8 -2.10 -5.80 4.68
N LEU A 9 -1.82 -4.99 3.65
CA LEU A 9 -0.46 -4.53 3.42
C LEU A 9 0.00 -3.60 4.53
N SER A 10 -0.89 -2.74 5.03
CA SER A 10 -0.53 -1.84 6.11
C SER A 10 -0.13 -2.62 7.36
N GLU A 11 -0.84 -3.70 7.64
CA GLU A 11 -0.48 -4.55 8.78
C GLU A 11 0.86 -5.24 8.56
N ALA A 12 1.10 -5.72 7.35
CA ALA A 12 2.37 -6.38 7.04
C ALA A 12 3.55 -5.43 7.17
N LEU A 13 3.35 -4.16 6.83
CA LEU A 13 4.40 -3.14 6.91
C LEU A 13 4.43 -2.44 8.26
N ASN A 14 3.49 -2.76 9.14
CA ASN A 14 3.38 -2.15 10.47
C ASN A 14 3.21 -0.63 10.36
N VAL A 15 2.34 -0.21 9.46
CA VAL A 15 2.00 1.20 9.29
C VAL A 15 0.49 1.34 9.37
N LYS A 16 0.01 2.56 9.52
CA LYS A 16 -1.43 2.81 9.54
C LYS A 16 -1.98 2.75 8.14
N SER A 17 -3.20 2.23 7.99
CA SER A 17 -3.83 2.18 6.69
C SER A 17 -4.05 3.57 6.11
N SER A 18 -4.32 4.57 6.95
CA SER A 18 -4.45 5.94 6.47
C SER A 18 -3.14 6.45 5.87
N ASP A 19 -2.00 6.09 6.48
CA ASP A 19 -0.69 6.46 5.92
C ASP A 19 -0.47 5.76 4.58
N LEU A 20 -0.86 4.50 4.50
CA LEU A 20 -0.70 3.75 3.26
C LEU A 20 -1.55 4.36 2.15
N LEU A 21 -2.76 4.80 2.47
CA LEU A 21 -3.62 5.45 1.49
C LEU A 21 -2.99 6.75 1.00
N ALA A 22 -2.33 7.49 1.88
CA ALA A 22 -1.62 8.71 1.48
C ALA A 22 -0.49 8.37 0.52
N VAL A 23 0.25 7.28 0.77
CA VAL A 23 1.31 6.85 -0.13
C VAL A 23 0.71 6.45 -1.48
N CYS A 24 -0.42 5.76 -1.47
CA CYS A 24 -1.09 5.39 -2.71
C CYS A 24 -1.43 6.63 -3.54
N ALA A 25 -1.87 7.70 -2.87
CA ALA A 25 -2.18 8.95 -3.57
C ALA A 25 -0.92 9.57 -4.16
N ILE A 26 0.19 9.53 -3.42
CA ILE A 26 1.47 10.05 -3.91
C ILE A 26 1.92 9.28 -5.15
N LEU A 27 1.73 7.97 -5.15
CA LEU A 27 2.15 7.11 -6.25
C LEU A 27 1.11 7.03 -7.36
N ASP A 28 0.00 7.77 -7.21
CA ASP A 28 -1.07 7.82 -8.22
C ASP A 28 -1.74 6.45 -8.40
N PHE A 29 -1.86 5.72 -7.32
CA PHE A 29 -2.62 4.47 -7.33
C PHE A 29 -4.09 4.77 -7.04
N LYS A 30 -4.97 3.89 -7.49
CA LYS A 30 -6.41 4.13 -7.41
C LYS A 30 -7.04 3.61 -6.14
N ALA A 31 -6.26 3.24 -5.15
CA ALA A 31 -6.80 2.79 -3.88
C ALA A 31 -7.46 3.96 -3.15
N THR A 32 -8.73 3.82 -2.81
CA THR A 32 -9.50 4.88 -2.17
C THR A 32 -9.93 4.54 -0.76
N SER A 33 -9.79 3.28 -0.34
CA SER A 33 -10.16 2.89 1.01
C SER A 33 -9.25 1.75 1.45
N ARG A 34 -9.29 1.48 2.76
CA ARG A 34 -8.46 0.40 3.30
C ARG A 34 -8.88 -0.97 2.78
N LEU A 35 -10.07 -1.07 2.20
CA LEU A 35 -10.56 -2.33 1.65
C LEU A 35 -10.25 -2.48 0.16
N SER A 36 -9.66 -1.47 -0.45
CA SER A 36 -9.29 -1.54 -1.86
C SER A 36 -8.18 -2.56 -2.06
N MET A 37 -8.25 -3.27 -3.18
CA MET A 37 -7.23 -4.27 -3.51
C MET A 37 -6.08 -3.60 -4.22
N LEU A 38 -4.88 -4.05 -3.89
CA LEU A 38 -3.65 -3.61 -4.57
C LEU A 38 -3.08 -4.82 -5.29
N SER A 39 -2.62 -4.62 -6.52
CA SER A 39 -1.98 -5.69 -7.26
C SER A 39 -0.64 -6.04 -6.60
N PHE A 40 -0.10 -7.18 -6.99
CA PHE A 40 1.20 -7.59 -6.50
C PHE A 40 2.26 -6.52 -6.78
N GLU A 41 2.23 -5.97 -8.00
CA GLU A 41 3.21 -4.94 -8.38
C GLU A 41 3.04 -3.67 -7.56
N GLU A 42 1.79 -3.29 -7.30
CA GLU A 42 1.54 -2.12 -6.46
C GLU A 42 2.04 -2.32 -5.04
N CYS A 43 1.82 -3.51 -4.50
CA CYS A 43 2.34 -3.84 -3.17
C CYS A 43 3.85 -3.74 -3.14
N LYS A 44 4.51 -4.23 -4.18
CA LYS A 44 5.97 -4.18 -4.26
C LYS A 44 6.48 -2.75 -4.30
N VAL A 45 5.85 -1.91 -5.10
CA VAL A 45 6.26 -0.50 -5.21
C VAL A 45 6.10 0.20 -3.87
N ILE A 46 4.99 -0.05 -3.18
CA ILE A 46 4.73 0.57 -1.88
C ILE A 46 5.77 0.10 -0.87
N THR A 47 6.07 -1.18 -0.85
CA THR A 47 7.07 -1.73 0.06
C THR A 47 8.42 -1.07 -0.17
N ASP A 48 8.81 -0.95 -1.43
CA ASP A 48 10.07 -0.27 -1.77
C ASP A 48 10.07 1.17 -1.31
N TYR A 49 8.93 1.86 -1.46
CA TYR A 49 8.81 3.23 -1.02
C TYR A 49 9.12 3.37 0.47
N TYR A 50 8.54 2.48 1.28
CA TYR A 50 8.77 2.53 2.72
C TYR A 50 10.20 2.15 3.08
N GLU A 51 10.77 1.20 2.37
CA GLU A 51 12.14 0.79 2.66
C GLU A 51 13.13 1.90 2.35
N LYS A 52 12.88 2.64 1.28
CA LYS A 52 13.78 3.74 0.91
C LYS A 52 13.70 4.91 1.87
N LYS A 53 12.59 5.04 2.57
CA LYS A 53 12.41 6.15 3.50
C LYS A 53 13.04 5.90 4.85
N SER A 54 13.27 4.66 5.20
CA SER A 54 13.82 4.34 6.53
C SER A 54 15.34 4.49 6.61
#